data_083644f844c45ded871df4e4ce53f2d7
#
_entry.id   083644f844c45ded871df4e4ce53f2d7
#
_cell.length_a   1.000
_cell.length_b   1.000
_cell.length_c   1.000
_cell.angle_alpha   90.00
_cell.angle_beta   90.00
_cell.angle_gamma   90.00
#
_symmetry.space_group_name_H-M   'P 1'
#
loop_
_entity.id
_entity.type
_entity.pdbx_description
1 polymer ?
#
loop_
_entity_poly.entity_id
_entity_poly.type
_entity_poly.pdbx_seq_one_letter_code
_entity_poly.pdbx_strand_id
1 'polypeptide(L)'
;MSETVIALNGLSRRFPGMDRPAVAPLTCTIRAGYVTGLVGPDGAGKTTLMRMLAGLLKPDEGRASVIGFDPLKDDSALHAVLGYMPQKFGLYEDLTVMENLTLYADLRSVTGEARKKIFDRLLEFTSLGPFTERLAGKLSGGMKQKLGLACTLVGDPKVLLLDEPGVGVDPISRRELWQMVHELAGDGMLILWSTSYLDEAEQCRDVLLMNEGKLLYQGEPTALTQTMAGRSFLVSSPQENN
;
A
#
# COMPACT_ATOMS: atom_id res chain seq x y z
N MET A 1 -12.41 -13.03 19.01
CA MET A 1 -12.13 -11.81 18.24
C MET A 1 -12.05 -12.25 16.80
N SER A 2 -12.84 -11.66 15.89
CA SER A 2 -12.73 -11.97 14.45
C SER A 2 -11.36 -11.52 13.97
N GLU A 3 -10.64 -12.43 13.33
CA GLU A 3 -9.31 -12.14 12.76
C GLU A 3 -9.47 -11.02 11.70
N THR A 4 -8.68 -9.94 11.82
CA THR A 4 -8.70 -8.84 10.83
C THR A 4 -8.00 -9.32 9.58
N VAL A 5 -8.77 -9.62 8.52
CA VAL A 5 -8.24 -10.24 7.28
C VAL A 5 -8.86 -9.64 6.03
N ILE A 6 -8.10 -9.70 4.94
CA ILE A 6 -8.63 -9.63 3.57
C ILE A 6 -8.66 -11.07 3.03
N ALA A 7 -9.81 -11.52 2.55
CA ALA A 7 -9.98 -12.83 1.95
C ALA A 7 -10.42 -12.70 0.49
N LEU A 8 -9.75 -13.40 -0.40
CA LEU A 8 -10.03 -13.47 -1.83
C LEU A 8 -10.41 -14.90 -2.21
N ASN A 9 -11.43 -15.06 -3.04
CA ASN A 9 -11.88 -16.35 -3.51
C ASN A 9 -12.17 -16.28 -5.01
N GLY A 10 -11.24 -16.79 -5.82
CA GLY A 10 -11.33 -16.82 -7.27
C GLY A 10 -11.46 -15.44 -7.92
N LEU A 11 -10.99 -14.38 -7.25
CA LEU A 11 -11.13 -13.00 -7.73
C LEU A 11 -10.37 -12.81 -9.03
N SER A 12 -11.05 -12.34 -10.09
CA SER A 12 -10.42 -12.15 -11.40
C SER A 12 -10.88 -10.87 -12.10
N ARG A 13 -10.03 -10.36 -13.00
CA ARG A 13 -10.34 -9.23 -13.85
C ARG A 13 -9.60 -9.30 -15.18
N ARG A 14 -10.35 -9.12 -16.28
CA ARG A 14 -9.82 -8.94 -17.64
C ARG A 14 -10.31 -7.61 -18.20
N PHE A 15 -9.45 -6.86 -18.84
CA PHE A 15 -9.85 -5.66 -19.56
C PHE A 15 -10.10 -5.98 -21.05
N PRO A 16 -11.03 -5.28 -21.70
CA PRO A 16 -11.26 -5.42 -23.13
C PRO A 16 -9.98 -5.23 -23.93
N GLY A 17 -9.76 -6.08 -24.95
CA GLY A 17 -8.58 -6.00 -25.82
C GLY A 17 -7.29 -6.58 -25.24
N MET A 18 -7.32 -7.15 -24.04
CA MET A 18 -6.17 -7.88 -23.49
C MET A 18 -6.27 -9.38 -23.76
N ASP A 19 -5.18 -10.00 -24.23
CA ASP A 19 -5.09 -11.44 -24.49
C ASP A 19 -5.18 -12.26 -23.20
N ARG A 20 -4.72 -11.70 -22.09
CA ARG A 20 -4.71 -12.34 -20.78
C ARG A 20 -5.41 -11.48 -19.71
N PRO A 21 -5.95 -12.09 -18.63
CA PRO A 21 -6.53 -11.33 -17.53
C PRO A 21 -5.46 -10.50 -16.83
N ALA A 22 -5.83 -9.27 -16.40
CA ALA A 22 -4.98 -8.43 -15.56
C ALA A 22 -4.80 -9.03 -14.15
N VAL A 23 -5.85 -9.76 -13.68
CA VAL A 23 -5.79 -10.63 -12.50
C VAL A 23 -6.49 -11.93 -12.87
N ALA A 24 -5.74 -13.03 -12.92
CA ALA A 24 -6.26 -14.39 -13.09
C ALA A 24 -6.97 -14.81 -11.78
N PRO A 25 -7.84 -15.85 -11.81
CA PRO A 25 -8.55 -16.28 -10.61
C PRO A 25 -7.60 -16.46 -9.41
N LEU A 26 -7.72 -15.58 -8.41
CA LEU A 26 -6.81 -15.48 -7.28
C LEU A 26 -7.55 -15.78 -5.99
N THR A 27 -7.00 -16.71 -5.20
CA THR A 27 -7.49 -17.09 -3.88
C THR A 27 -6.36 -16.99 -2.88
N CYS A 28 -6.52 -16.12 -1.86
CA CYS A 28 -5.55 -15.95 -0.79
C CYS A 28 -6.19 -15.27 0.41
N THR A 29 -5.43 -15.22 1.53
CA THR A 29 -5.81 -14.48 2.73
C THR A 29 -4.65 -13.62 3.20
N ILE A 30 -4.92 -12.35 3.53
CA ILE A 30 -3.95 -11.38 4.05
C ILE A 30 -4.37 -11.04 5.49
N ARG A 31 -3.42 -11.01 6.42
CA ARG A 31 -3.67 -10.82 7.86
C ARG A 31 -3.13 -9.49 8.36
N ALA A 32 -3.72 -8.99 9.45
CA ALA A 32 -3.25 -7.82 10.18
C ALA A 32 -2.04 -8.15 11.10
N GLY A 33 -1.42 -7.09 11.64
CA GLY A 33 -0.33 -7.20 12.61
C GLY A 33 1.07 -7.22 11.99
N TYR A 34 1.15 -7.14 10.67
CA TYR A 34 2.39 -7.02 9.92
C TYR A 34 2.11 -6.50 8.49
N VAL A 35 3.18 -6.08 7.82
CA VAL A 35 3.08 -5.64 6.42
C VAL A 35 3.12 -6.85 5.50
N THR A 36 2.12 -6.96 4.63
CA THR A 36 2.13 -7.92 3.52
C THR A 36 2.54 -7.21 2.24
N GLY A 37 3.54 -7.74 1.54
CA GLY A 37 4.01 -7.23 0.26
C GLY A 37 3.21 -7.81 -0.91
N LEU A 38 2.71 -6.97 -1.80
CA LEU A 38 2.18 -7.36 -3.10
C LEU A 38 3.26 -7.09 -4.15
N VAL A 39 4.06 -8.11 -4.43
CA VAL A 39 5.32 -7.99 -5.16
C VAL A 39 5.18 -8.46 -6.60
N GLY A 40 5.80 -7.77 -7.54
CA GLY A 40 5.84 -8.18 -8.93
C GLY A 40 6.20 -7.05 -9.89
N PRO A 41 6.58 -7.38 -11.12
CA PRO A 41 6.96 -6.38 -12.12
C PRO A 41 5.79 -5.47 -12.51
N ASP A 42 6.08 -4.44 -13.28
CA ASP A 42 5.05 -3.61 -13.89
C ASP A 42 4.14 -4.45 -14.77
N GLY A 43 2.84 -4.17 -14.71
CA GLY A 43 1.84 -4.97 -15.41
C GLY A 43 1.52 -6.33 -14.79
N ALA A 44 2.06 -6.67 -13.62
CA ALA A 44 1.73 -7.94 -12.92
C ALA A 44 0.30 -8.01 -12.40
N GLY A 45 -0.43 -6.88 -12.36
CA GLY A 45 -1.83 -6.83 -11.89
C GLY A 45 -1.99 -6.24 -10.48
N LYS A 46 -0.92 -5.77 -9.84
CA LYS A 46 -0.90 -5.23 -8.47
C LYS A 46 -1.95 -4.13 -8.24
N THR A 47 -1.85 -3.04 -9.00
CA THR A 47 -2.80 -1.90 -8.94
C THR A 47 -4.24 -2.34 -9.24
N THR A 48 -4.43 -3.28 -10.18
CA THR A 48 -5.76 -3.82 -10.50
C THR A 48 -6.36 -4.53 -9.29
N LEU A 49 -5.57 -5.38 -8.62
CA LEU A 49 -5.99 -6.06 -7.40
C LEU A 49 -6.32 -5.06 -6.29
N MET A 50 -5.44 -4.09 -6.02
CA MET A 50 -5.70 -3.06 -5.00
C MET A 50 -6.97 -2.26 -5.26
N ARG A 51 -7.23 -1.87 -6.52
CA ARG A 51 -8.48 -1.16 -6.88
C ARG A 51 -9.72 -2.02 -6.68
N MET A 52 -9.64 -3.32 -6.91
CA MET A 52 -10.76 -4.24 -6.59
C MET A 52 -11.00 -4.33 -5.09
N LEU A 53 -9.94 -4.40 -4.27
CA LEU A 53 -10.04 -4.41 -2.80
C LEU A 53 -10.58 -3.09 -2.24
N ALA A 54 -10.24 -1.98 -2.88
CA ALA A 54 -10.73 -0.66 -2.51
C ALA A 54 -12.17 -0.36 -2.98
N GLY A 55 -12.84 -1.30 -3.67
CA GLY A 55 -14.16 -1.08 -4.24
C GLY A 55 -14.20 -0.18 -5.49
N LEU A 56 -13.02 0.25 -5.98
CA LEU A 56 -12.90 1.16 -7.12
C LEU A 56 -12.97 0.47 -8.48
N LEU A 57 -12.91 -0.86 -8.49
CA LEU A 57 -12.96 -1.67 -9.71
C LEU A 57 -13.74 -2.95 -9.44
N LYS A 58 -14.77 -3.18 -10.26
CA LYS A 58 -15.57 -4.41 -10.17
C LYS A 58 -14.77 -5.60 -10.74
N PRO A 59 -14.64 -6.74 -10.04
CA PRO A 59 -14.13 -7.99 -10.61
C PRO A 59 -15.10 -8.55 -11.65
N ASP A 60 -14.60 -9.40 -12.54
CA ASP A 60 -15.44 -10.14 -13.47
C ASP A 60 -15.99 -11.39 -12.81
N GLU A 61 -15.18 -12.07 -12.00
CA GLU A 61 -15.55 -13.28 -11.27
C GLU A 61 -14.96 -13.31 -9.87
N GLY A 62 -15.47 -14.22 -9.03
CA GLY A 62 -15.03 -14.39 -7.66
C GLY A 62 -15.55 -13.30 -6.72
N ARG A 63 -14.97 -13.26 -5.54
CA ARG A 63 -15.36 -12.31 -4.49
C ARG A 63 -14.18 -11.94 -3.60
N ALA A 64 -14.24 -10.75 -3.01
CA ALA A 64 -13.34 -10.29 -1.97
C ALA A 64 -14.13 -9.96 -0.70
N SER A 65 -13.52 -10.15 0.45
CA SER A 65 -13.98 -9.62 1.73
C SER A 65 -12.83 -8.88 2.37
N VAL A 66 -13.04 -7.62 2.73
CA VAL A 66 -12.05 -6.76 3.40
C VAL A 66 -12.56 -6.51 4.82
N ILE A 67 -11.96 -7.16 5.81
CA ILE A 67 -12.38 -7.15 7.22
C ILE A 67 -13.89 -7.37 7.42
N GLY A 68 -14.46 -8.29 6.61
CA GLY A 68 -15.88 -8.64 6.66
C GLY A 68 -16.77 -7.89 5.68
N PHE A 69 -16.31 -6.79 5.07
CA PHE A 69 -17.06 -6.02 4.07
C PHE A 69 -16.84 -6.55 2.65
N ASP A 70 -17.89 -6.60 1.86
CA ASP A 70 -17.83 -6.85 0.42
C ASP A 70 -17.57 -5.52 -0.31
N PRO A 71 -16.44 -5.34 -1.02
CA PRO A 71 -16.07 -4.08 -1.66
C PRO A 71 -17.09 -3.54 -2.67
N LEU A 72 -17.98 -4.40 -3.17
CA LEU A 72 -19.00 -4.01 -4.14
C LEU A 72 -20.35 -3.64 -3.53
N LYS A 73 -20.61 -4.08 -2.29
CA LYS A 73 -21.92 -3.93 -1.65
C LYS A 73 -21.89 -2.98 -0.47
N ASP A 74 -20.77 -3.00 0.26
CA ASP A 74 -20.62 -2.30 1.54
C ASP A 74 -19.78 -1.04 1.39
N ASP A 75 -19.89 -0.32 0.26
CA ASP A 75 -19.05 0.81 -0.16
C ASP A 75 -18.79 1.82 0.97
N SER A 76 -19.85 2.40 1.54
CA SER A 76 -19.70 3.40 2.60
C SER A 76 -19.04 2.84 3.86
N ALA A 77 -19.39 1.60 4.27
CA ALA A 77 -18.83 0.98 5.45
C ALA A 77 -17.35 0.60 5.23
N LEU A 78 -17.03 0.12 4.04
CA LEU A 78 -15.64 -0.18 3.66
C LEU A 78 -14.80 1.09 3.65
N HIS A 79 -15.26 2.16 2.99
CA HIS A 79 -14.52 3.40 2.91
C HIS A 79 -14.35 4.10 4.27
N ALA A 80 -15.20 3.83 5.26
CA ALA A 80 -15.01 4.34 6.62
C ALA A 80 -13.80 3.72 7.33
N VAL A 81 -13.39 2.50 6.95
CA VAL A 81 -12.34 1.71 7.62
C VAL A 81 -11.13 1.42 6.72
N LEU A 82 -11.15 1.85 5.47
CA LEU A 82 -10.09 1.61 4.49
C LEU A 82 -9.43 2.92 4.06
N GLY A 83 -8.11 2.94 4.11
CA GLY A 83 -7.26 3.92 3.47
C GLY A 83 -6.65 3.34 2.20
N TYR A 84 -6.74 4.05 1.09
CA TYR A 84 -6.07 3.69 -0.16
C TYR A 84 -5.20 4.84 -0.63
N MET A 85 -3.92 4.57 -0.77
CA MET A 85 -2.93 5.49 -1.32
C MET A 85 -2.52 4.97 -2.71
N PRO A 86 -3.03 5.54 -3.80
CA PRO A 86 -2.68 5.13 -5.16
C PRO A 86 -1.26 5.57 -5.52
N GLN A 87 -0.65 4.92 -6.50
CA GLN A 87 0.70 5.20 -7.00
C GLN A 87 0.93 6.69 -7.33
N LYS A 88 -0.07 7.34 -7.92
CA LYS A 88 -0.11 8.80 -8.08
C LYS A 88 -1.10 9.34 -7.07
N PHE A 89 -0.61 9.65 -5.88
CA PHE A 89 -1.45 10.24 -4.86
C PHE A 89 -1.87 11.66 -5.27
N GLY A 90 -3.17 11.91 -5.18
CA GLY A 90 -3.77 13.18 -5.59
C GLY A 90 -3.57 14.30 -4.58
N LEU A 91 -2.34 14.61 -4.20
CA LEU A 91 -2.06 15.83 -3.46
C LEU A 91 -2.36 17.05 -4.35
N TYR A 92 -3.02 18.03 -3.79
CA TYR A 92 -3.23 19.31 -4.43
C TYR A 92 -1.97 20.15 -4.21
N GLU A 93 -1.17 20.27 -5.25
CA GLU A 93 0.17 20.90 -5.18
C GLU A 93 0.10 22.40 -4.85
N ASP A 94 -1.01 23.04 -5.19
CA ASP A 94 -1.28 24.46 -4.89
C ASP A 94 -1.83 24.70 -3.49
N LEU A 95 -2.13 23.64 -2.75
CA LEU A 95 -2.51 23.69 -1.34
C LEU A 95 -1.30 23.43 -0.44
N THR A 96 -1.31 24.02 0.74
CA THR A 96 -0.33 23.76 1.80
C THR A 96 -0.51 22.35 2.38
N VAL A 97 0.44 21.92 3.21
CA VAL A 97 0.32 20.67 3.99
C VAL A 97 -0.95 20.68 4.82
N MET A 98 -1.23 21.78 5.54
CA MET A 98 -2.41 21.89 6.38
C MET A 98 -3.71 21.90 5.58
N GLU A 99 -3.74 22.57 4.44
CA GLU A 99 -4.92 22.62 3.58
C GLU A 99 -5.21 21.26 2.93
N ASN A 100 -4.18 20.50 2.52
CA ASN A 100 -4.37 19.12 2.08
C ASN A 100 -4.97 18.25 3.19
N LEU A 101 -4.42 18.26 4.41
CA LEU A 101 -4.98 17.53 5.54
C LEU A 101 -6.42 17.94 5.83
N THR A 102 -6.72 19.23 5.76
CA THR A 102 -8.08 19.78 5.99
C THR A 102 -9.05 19.24 4.96
N LEU A 103 -8.69 19.28 3.68
CA LEU A 103 -9.50 18.74 2.59
C LEU A 103 -9.84 17.26 2.80
N TYR A 104 -8.85 16.43 3.13
CA TYR A 104 -9.09 15.02 3.39
C TYR A 104 -9.92 14.79 4.67
N ALA A 105 -9.77 15.64 5.69
CA ALA A 105 -10.62 15.60 6.87
C ALA A 105 -12.09 15.95 6.56
N ASP A 106 -12.32 16.95 5.71
CA ASP A 106 -13.65 17.32 5.27
C ASP A 106 -14.31 16.19 4.48
N LEU A 107 -13.58 15.57 3.55
CA LEU A 107 -14.06 14.40 2.78
C LEU A 107 -14.43 13.21 3.68
N ARG A 108 -13.76 13.07 4.83
CA ARG A 108 -14.00 12.02 5.84
C ARG A 108 -14.96 12.46 6.94
N SER A 109 -15.52 13.67 6.87
CA SER A 109 -16.40 14.25 7.89
C SER A 109 -15.74 14.30 9.29
N VAL A 110 -14.42 14.40 9.35
CA VAL A 110 -13.65 14.57 10.59
C VAL A 110 -13.64 16.05 10.94
N THR A 111 -14.28 16.44 12.05
CA THR A 111 -14.47 17.83 12.46
C THR A 111 -14.15 18.09 13.93
N GLY A 112 -14.10 19.35 14.35
CA GLY A 112 -13.97 19.77 15.74
C GLY A 112 -12.71 19.28 16.43
N GLU A 113 -12.81 18.94 17.71
CA GLU A 113 -11.69 18.48 18.54
C GLU A 113 -11.07 17.15 18.03
N ALA A 114 -11.86 16.28 17.40
CA ALA A 114 -11.35 15.05 16.79
C ALA A 114 -10.36 15.37 15.67
N ARG A 115 -10.68 16.34 14.78
CA ARG A 115 -9.78 16.81 13.72
C ARG A 115 -8.48 17.31 14.28
N LYS A 116 -8.53 18.17 15.29
CA LYS A 116 -7.32 18.73 15.91
C LYS A 116 -6.40 17.63 16.43
N LYS A 117 -6.94 16.71 17.23
CA LYS A 117 -6.16 15.59 17.80
C LYS A 117 -5.52 14.71 16.71
N ILE A 118 -6.27 14.43 15.63
CA ILE A 118 -5.76 13.64 14.51
C ILE A 118 -4.65 14.40 13.79
N PHE A 119 -4.80 15.69 13.54
CA PHE A 119 -3.78 16.51 12.88
C PHE A 119 -2.50 16.61 13.70
N ASP A 120 -2.60 16.87 15.00
CA ASP A 120 -1.44 16.94 15.91
C ASP A 120 -0.68 15.59 15.84
N ARG A 121 -1.38 14.46 15.97
CA ARG A 121 -0.80 13.12 15.87
C ARG A 121 -0.13 12.85 14.51
N LEU A 122 -0.82 13.15 13.41
CA LEU A 122 -0.31 12.86 12.06
C LEU A 122 0.86 13.76 11.69
N LEU A 123 0.84 15.04 12.08
CA LEU A 123 1.95 15.97 11.85
C LEU A 123 3.20 15.57 12.63
N GLU A 124 3.04 15.12 13.88
CA GLU A 124 4.13 14.56 14.69
C GLU A 124 4.66 13.27 14.05
N PHE A 125 3.79 12.31 13.78
CA PHE A 125 4.11 11.01 13.18
C PHE A 125 4.87 11.12 11.86
N THR A 126 4.50 12.08 11.01
CA THR A 126 5.15 12.30 9.70
C THR A 126 6.31 13.29 9.75
N SER A 127 6.53 13.94 10.90
CA SER A 127 7.48 15.05 11.06
C SER A 127 7.20 16.23 10.12
N LEU A 128 5.93 16.43 9.74
CA LEU A 128 5.51 17.54 8.87
C LEU A 128 5.09 18.79 9.64
N GLY A 129 5.06 18.76 10.97
CA GLY A 129 4.68 19.90 11.82
C GLY A 129 5.35 21.23 11.45
N PRO A 130 6.68 21.27 11.21
CA PRO A 130 7.38 22.52 10.82
C PRO A 130 7.03 23.03 9.40
N PHE A 131 6.26 22.28 8.63
CA PHE A 131 6.01 22.55 7.20
C PHE A 131 4.54 22.79 6.87
N THR A 132 3.67 23.00 7.86
CA THR A 132 2.21 23.10 7.68
C THR A 132 1.79 24.15 6.65
N GLU A 133 2.51 25.29 6.59
CA GLU A 133 2.25 26.40 5.66
C GLU A 133 2.95 26.25 4.30
N ARG A 134 3.74 25.18 4.11
CA ARG A 134 4.45 24.96 2.85
C ARG A 134 3.49 24.32 1.82
N LEU A 135 3.49 24.85 0.60
CA LEU A 135 2.76 24.26 -0.52
C LEU A 135 3.23 22.82 -0.79
N ALA A 136 2.30 21.89 -1.01
CA ALA A 136 2.62 20.50 -1.28
C ALA A 136 3.51 20.35 -2.53
N GLY A 137 3.34 21.21 -3.53
CA GLY A 137 4.19 21.25 -4.72
C GLY A 137 5.67 21.53 -4.43
N LYS A 138 5.99 22.20 -3.29
CA LYS A 138 7.34 22.55 -2.86
C LYS A 138 7.97 21.55 -1.87
N LEU A 139 7.30 20.44 -1.59
CA LEU A 139 7.81 19.35 -0.78
C LEU A 139 8.76 18.46 -1.60
N SER A 140 9.73 17.82 -0.92
CA SER A 140 10.51 16.74 -1.52
C SER A 140 9.62 15.54 -1.83
N GLY A 141 10.09 14.59 -2.67
CA GLY A 141 9.35 13.38 -2.98
C GLY A 141 8.96 12.59 -1.72
N GLY A 142 9.92 12.38 -0.80
CA GLY A 142 9.65 11.71 0.47
C GLY A 142 8.65 12.46 1.36
N MET A 143 8.72 13.79 1.42
CA MET A 143 7.73 14.59 2.16
C MET A 143 6.34 14.51 1.53
N LYS A 144 6.23 14.47 0.19
CA LYS A 144 4.96 14.26 -0.51
C LYS A 144 4.36 12.90 -0.15
N GLN A 145 5.17 11.84 -0.11
CA GLN A 145 4.70 10.51 0.29
C GLN A 145 4.23 10.48 1.75
N LYS A 146 4.96 11.10 2.66
CA LYS A 146 4.55 11.25 4.06
C LYS A 146 3.23 12.02 4.20
N LEU A 147 3.06 13.11 3.45
CA LEU A 147 1.80 13.85 3.42
C LEU A 147 0.67 13.00 2.84
N GLY A 148 0.93 12.23 1.77
CA GLY A 148 -0.02 11.28 1.20
C GLY A 148 -0.46 10.23 2.22
N LEU A 149 0.48 9.66 2.94
CA LEU A 149 0.18 8.72 4.03
C LEU A 149 -0.64 9.40 5.13
N ALA A 150 -0.26 10.60 5.59
CA ALA A 150 -1.02 11.34 6.58
C ALA A 150 -2.48 11.59 6.14
N CYS A 151 -2.68 12.07 4.91
CA CYS A 151 -4.01 12.29 4.35
C CYS A 151 -4.84 10.99 4.30
N THR A 152 -4.20 9.87 3.99
CA THR A 152 -4.86 8.54 3.96
C THR A 152 -5.27 8.08 5.36
N LEU A 153 -4.50 8.44 6.39
CA LEU A 153 -4.72 8.08 7.79
C LEU A 153 -5.73 8.98 8.54
N VAL A 154 -6.16 10.09 7.96
CA VAL A 154 -7.08 11.05 8.62
C VAL A 154 -8.36 10.40 9.13
N GLY A 155 -8.90 9.40 8.41
CA GLY A 155 -10.11 8.68 8.81
C GLY A 155 -9.90 7.56 9.84
N ASP A 156 -8.72 7.42 10.40
CA ASP A 156 -8.33 6.34 11.32
C ASP A 156 -8.65 4.93 10.75
N PRO A 157 -8.15 4.58 9.56
CA PRO A 157 -8.50 3.35 8.89
C PRO A 157 -7.94 2.13 9.64
N LYS A 158 -8.59 0.97 9.45
CA LYS A 158 -8.12 -0.33 9.96
C LYS A 158 -7.38 -1.14 8.90
N VAL A 159 -7.59 -0.78 7.64
CA VAL A 159 -6.93 -1.36 6.47
C VAL A 159 -6.24 -0.26 5.68
N LEU A 160 -5.00 -0.47 5.31
CA LEU A 160 -4.20 0.45 4.52
C LEU A 160 -3.68 -0.27 3.27
N LEU A 161 -4.08 0.22 2.11
CA LEU A 161 -3.58 -0.23 0.82
C LEU A 161 -2.65 0.84 0.25
N LEU A 162 -1.37 0.50 0.05
CA LEU A 162 -0.33 1.40 -0.42
C LEU A 162 0.18 0.92 -1.78
N ASP A 163 -0.13 1.64 -2.84
CA ASP A 163 0.22 1.26 -4.21
C ASP A 163 1.52 1.94 -4.64
N GLU A 164 2.62 1.19 -4.59
CA GLU A 164 3.98 1.61 -4.93
C GLU A 164 4.45 2.90 -4.22
N PRO A 165 4.27 3.04 -2.90
CA PRO A 165 4.54 4.28 -2.19
C PRO A 165 6.04 4.62 -2.09
N GLY A 166 6.94 3.67 -2.36
CA GLY A 166 8.39 3.86 -2.37
C GLY A 166 8.94 4.43 -3.69
N VAL A 167 8.11 4.50 -4.75
CA VAL A 167 8.58 4.95 -6.07
C VAL A 167 8.90 6.44 -6.07
N GLY A 168 10.11 6.78 -6.55
CA GLY A 168 10.56 8.18 -6.63
C GLY A 168 10.95 8.80 -5.30
N VAL A 169 11.10 7.99 -4.24
CA VAL A 169 11.51 8.40 -2.90
C VAL A 169 13.00 8.12 -2.71
N ASP A 170 13.73 9.08 -2.15
CA ASP A 170 15.13 8.89 -1.78
C ASP A 170 15.29 7.80 -0.70
N PRO A 171 16.48 7.15 -0.58
CA PRO A 171 16.67 6.01 0.32
C PRO A 171 16.44 6.33 1.80
N ILE A 172 16.67 7.58 2.23
CA ILE A 172 16.47 7.97 3.64
C ILE A 172 14.98 8.09 3.92
N SER A 173 14.26 8.88 3.12
CA SER A 173 12.81 9.06 3.25
C SER A 173 12.06 7.73 3.08
N ARG A 174 12.55 6.81 2.24
CA ARG A 174 11.96 5.48 2.07
C ARG A 174 12.10 4.64 3.33
N ARG A 175 13.26 4.67 4.02
CA ARG A 175 13.43 3.99 5.31
C ARG A 175 12.50 4.56 6.39
N GLU A 176 12.36 5.87 6.45
CA GLU A 176 11.43 6.52 7.39
C GLU A 176 9.97 6.11 7.10
N LEU A 177 9.58 6.05 5.83
CA LEU A 177 8.25 5.58 5.43
C LEU A 177 8.00 4.12 5.86
N TRP A 178 9.00 3.23 5.72
CA TRP A 178 8.95 1.86 6.20
C TRP A 178 8.79 1.77 7.72
N GLN A 179 9.54 2.58 8.48
CA GLN A 179 9.41 2.64 9.94
C GLN A 179 7.99 3.02 10.36
N MET A 180 7.42 4.06 9.74
CA MET A 180 6.04 4.49 9.99
C MET A 180 5.04 3.37 9.69
N VAL A 181 5.18 2.67 8.58
CA VAL A 181 4.26 1.60 8.17
C VAL A 181 4.39 0.38 9.10
N HIS A 182 5.59 0.04 9.55
CA HIS A 182 5.78 -1.03 10.54
C HIS A 182 5.16 -0.69 11.90
N GLU A 183 5.24 0.56 12.35
CA GLU A 183 4.58 1.03 13.58
C GLU A 183 3.06 0.85 13.47
N LEU A 184 2.45 1.33 12.38
CA LEU A 184 1.01 1.15 12.13
C LEU A 184 0.59 -0.32 12.09
N ALA A 185 1.41 -1.19 11.49
CA ALA A 185 1.15 -2.63 11.47
C ALA A 185 1.23 -3.24 12.87
N GLY A 186 2.23 -2.82 13.68
CA GLY A 186 2.41 -3.24 15.06
C GLY A 186 1.21 -2.87 15.95
N ASP A 187 0.55 -1.76 15.66
CA ASP A 187 -0.70 -1.33 16.32
C ASP A 187 -1.95 -2.09 15.84
N GLY A 188 -1.77 -3.10 14.99
CA GLY A 188 -2.83 -4.01 14.54
C GLY A 188 -3.51 -3.60 13.22
N MET A 189 -3.01 -2.59 12.51
CA MET A 189 -3.52 -2.23 11.18
C MET A 189 -3.18 -3.34 10.16
N LEU A 190 -4.12 -3.65 9.27
CA LEU A 190 -3.87 -4.52 8.13
C LEU A 190 -3.25 -3.69 7.00
N ILE A 191 -2.04 -4.03 6.57
CA ILE A 191 -1.31 -3.26 5.57
C ILE A 191 -0.93 -4.14 4.39
N LEU A 192 -1.31 -3.69 3.19
CA LEU A 192 -0.89 -4.25 1.91
C LEU A 192 -0.07 -3.20 1.17
N TRP A 193 1.22 -3.51 0.96
CA TRP A 193 2.19 -2.66 0.29
C TRP A 193 2.54 -3.23 -1.08
N SER A 194 2.19 -2.57 -2.18
CA SER A 194 2.64 -3.03 -3.49
C SER A 194 4.02 -2.48 -3.84
N THR A 195 4.81 -3.31 -4.51
CA THR A 195 6.14 -2.93 -4.97
C THR A 195 6.62 -3.77 -6.14
N SER A 196 7.49 -3.18 -6.97
CA SER A 196 8.30 -3.89 -7.96
C SER A 196 9.76 -4.12 -7.47
N TYR A 197 10.12 -3.59 -6.30
CA TYR A 197 11.46 -3.67 -5.74
C TYR A 197 11.60 -4.86 -4.78
N LEU A 198 12.63 -5.69 -4.99
CA LEU A 198 12.87 -6.89 -4.17
C LEU A 198 13.38 -6.53 -2.76
N ASP A 199 14.16 -5.46 -2.62
CA ASP A 199 14.62 -4.96 -1.32
C ASP A 199 13.46 -4.51 -0.42
N GLU A 200 12.38 -4.01 -1.00
CA GLU A 200 11.15 -3.70 -0.26
C GLU A 200 10.37 -4.97 0.11
N ALA A 201 10.37 -5.99 -0.75
CA ALA A 201 9.75 -7.28 -0.43
C ALA A 201 10.39 -7.93 0.80
N GLU A 202 11.70 -7.78 1.00
CA GLU A 202 12.43 -8.28 2.18
C GLU A 202 12.03 -7.59 3.49
N GLN A 203 11.44 -6.38 3.43
CA GLN A 203 10.91 -5.67 4.60
C GLN A 203 9.54 -6.21 5.03
N CYS A 204 8.86 -6.98 4.17
CA CYS A 204 7.56 -7.57 4.46
C CYS A 204 7.72 -8.89 5.21
N ARG A 205 6.78 -9.20 6.11
CA ARG A 205 6.74 -10.50 6.77
C ARG A 205 6.15 -11.59 5.87
N ASP A 206 5.17 -11.22 5.07
CA ASP A 206 4.50 -12.11 4.11
C ASP A 206 4.47 -11.42 2.74
N VAL A 207 4.60 -12.18 1.66
CA VAL A 207 4.56 -11.64 0.30
C VAL A 207 3.59 -12.43 -0.57
N LEU A 208 2.87 -11.71 -1.41
CA LEU A 208 2.10 -12.19 -2.54
C LEU A 208 2.89 -11.87 -3.81
N LEU A 209 3.60 -12.85 -4.36
CA LEU A 209 4.37 -12.66 -5.59
C LEU A 209 3.44 -12.84 -6.80
N MET A 210 3.26 -11.79 -7.56
CA MET A 210 2.45 -11.77 -8.77
C MET A 210 3.30 -11.62 -10.03
N ASN A 211 2.94 -12.36 -11.06
CA ASN A 211 3.44 -12.13 -12.41
C ASN A 211 2.34 -12.46 -13.43
N GLU A 212 2.18 -11.61 -14.45
CA GLU A 212 1.23 -11.78 -15.53
C GLU A 212 -0.21 -12.07 -15.06
N GLY A 213 -0.64 -11.38 -14.00
CA GLY A 213 -1.94 -11.52 -13.39
C GLY A 213 -2.11 -12.75 -12.48
N LYS A 214 -1.10 -13.61 -12.34
CA LYS A 214 -1.16 -14.84 -11.54
C LYS A 214 -0.43 -14.65 -10.21
N LEU A 215 -0.98 -15.21 -9.14
CA LEU A 215 -0.28 -15.40 -7.88
C LEU A 215 0.65 -16.61 -8.03
N LEU A 216 1.95 -16.38 -7.95
CA LEU A 216 2.98 -17.40 -8.07
C LEU A 216 3.39 -17.97 -6.71
N TYR A 217 3.35 -17.15 -5.67
CA TYR A 217 3.78 -17.53 -4.33
C TYR A 217 3.05 -16.67 -3.29
N GLN A 218 2.76 -17.28 -2.15
CA GLN A 218 2.39 -16.60 -0.92
C GLN A 218 3.17 -17.21 0.24
N GLY A 219 3.79 -16.38 1.06
CA GLY A 219 4.56 -16.79 2.24
C GLY A 219 5.69 -15.83 2.57
N GLU A 220 6.55 -16.24 3.50
CA GLU A 220 7.71 -15.44 3.91
C GLU A 220 8.72 -15.27 2.77
N PRO A 221 9.27 -14.04 2.53
CA PRO A 221 10.24 -13.81 1.45
C PRO A 221 11.50 -14.68 1.56
N THR A 222 11.95 -14.96 2.78
CA THR A 222 13.12 -15.83 3.03
C THR A 222 12.91 -17.28 2.58
N ALA A 223 11.69 -17.81 2.72
CA ALA A 223 11.36 -19.14 2.24
C ALA A 223 11.41 -19.22 0.70
N LEU A 224 11.01 -18.15 0.01
CA LEU A 224 11.12 -18.07 -1.44
C LEU A 224 12.58 -18.08 -1.91
N THR A 225 13.45 -17.28 -1.28
CA THR A 225 14.88 -17.25 -1.62
C THR A 225 15.60 -18.57 -1.34
N GLN A 226 15.20 -19.29 -0.30
CA GLN A 226 15.73 -20.63 0.00
C GLN A 226 15.42 -21.64 -1.12
N THR A 227 14.26 -21.54 -1.78
CA THR A 227 13.95 -22.42 -2.93
C THR A 227 14.84 -22.18 -4.15
N MET A 228 15.50 -21.03 -4.19
CA MET A 228 16.44 -20.64 -5.26
C MET A 228 17.90 -20.99 -4.88
N ALA A 229 18.15 -21.51 -3.70
CA ALA A 229 19.50 -21.95 -3.28
C ALA A 229 20.04 -23.00 -4.26
N GLY A 230 21.29 -22.80 -4.71
CA GLY A 230 21.95 -23.63 -5.72
C GLY A 230 21.56 -23.30 -7.18
N ARG A 231 20.67 -22.35 -7.41
CA ARG A 231 20.33 -21.82 -8.74
C ARG A 231 20.84 -20.39 -8.98
N SER A 232 21.39 -19.78 -7.95
CA SER A 232 21.99 -18.44 -8.01
C SER A 232 23.48 -18.55 -7.73
N PHE A 233 24.30 -17.93 -8.56
CA PHE A 233 25.77 -17.95 -8.46
C PHE A 233 26.28 -16.51 -8.38
N LEU A 234 27.17 -16.24 -7.44
CA LEU A 234 27.94 -15.00 -7.41
C LEU A 234 29.11 -15.15 -8.37
N VAL A 235 29.14 -14.36 -9.45
CA VAL A 235 30.24 -14.33 -10.39
C VAL A 235 31.13 -13.13 -10.04
N SER A 236 32.36 -13.37 -9.60
CA SER A 236 33.38 -12.35 -9.44
C SER A 236 34.45 -12.51 -10.52
N SER A 237 34.81 -11.43 -11.21
CA SER A 237 35.98 -11.37 -12.06
C SER A 237 37.15 -10.90 -11.21
N PRO A 238 38.35 -11.56 -11.28
CA PRO A 238 39.55 -10.97 -10.70
C PRO A 238 39.83 -9.67 -11.43
N GLN A 239 39.87 -8.55 -10.69
CA GLN A 239 40.37 -7.29 -11.26
C GLN A 239 41.83 -7.50 -11.66
N GLU A 240 42.13 -7.42 -12.93
CA GLU A 240 43.50 -7.20 -13.37
C GLU A 240 43.88 -5.79 -12.94
N ASN A 241 44.75 -5.69 -11.93
CA ASN A 241 45.43 -4.45 -11.59
C ASN A 241 46.37 -4.11 -12.76
N ASN A 242 46.03 -3.12 -13.57
CA ASN A 242 46.96 -2.37 -14.39
C ASN A 242 47.19 -0.99 -13.79
#